data_717e4a1e86b695a837ed3db68f41f68c
#
_entry.id   717e4a1e86b695a837ed3db68f41f68c
#
_cell.length_a   1.000
_cell.length_b   1.000
_cell.length_c   1.000
_cell.angle_alpha   90.00
_cell.angle_beta   90.00
_cell.angle_gamma   90.00
#
_symmetry.space_group_name_H-M   'P 1'
#
loop_
_entity.id
_entity.type
_entity.pdbx_description
1 polymer ?
#
loop_
_entity_poly.entity_id
_entity_poly.type
_entity_poly.pdbx_seq_one_letter_code
_entity_poly.pdbx_strand_id
1 'polypeptide(L)'
;MELTDEETLMDVLQMMPELMIGGYEDVISSYDLRIDNCPMNGDTRLILSQMKAKDIAKIQVCDNTGVAKGTIGMGRVLDINMKIPEKLKGFVEGQGYLGKNVAGIASVNALYGSKHTDLYANTSYRHQDGNEEYLTLHMTNRFDDRNKLLTYFTQQYIDIPSGASRKVMGRARYFHTFNDQGTELLIVGGYQYTSNPVLSNKLPLYIVELNTPLFSERLSMMLGVEGDFLMTKQKDTDRSWDVFNNDIYLQLTYSLPKWKLTIGNRILFYHYKLMDSGISQKHSNTRDNANACVIYVPNNRNQIQLGYYRKYYNPYYLALFMSVNSLSDEEWAIAKGLLEEWNINQVKLAYTYSKQKLTIQAETSFYAVEDGENFMELDVSAYWRTNGWSLKGGSNLYTSKSGTYASFRFAPTAYLPYEWQIGMQVVYYTKNTPIRELTGVPVYGCLSVNKQFGKKWNLGVDWHDMFDAFCSKAKENRHAANIKLQYRF
;
A
#
# COMPACT_ATOMS: atom_id res chain seq x y z
N MET A 1 -21.39 -7.26 -2.05
CA MET A 1 -20.81 -7.38 -3.41
C MET A 1 -20.67 -8.87 -3.68
N GLU A 2 -21.41 -9.41 -4.64
CA GLU A 2 -21.23 -10.81 -5.03
C GLU A 2 -20.01 -10.86 -5.96
N LEU A 3 -18.90 -11.41 -5.45
CA LEU A 3 -17.67 -11.64 -6.20
C LEU A 3 -17.80 -12.97 -6.93
N THR A 4 -17.32 -13.02 -8.15
CA THR A 4 -17.17 -14.31 -8.85
C THR A 4 -15.95 -15.04 -8.31
N ASP A 5 -15.98 -16.37 -8.30
CA ASP A 5 -14.85 -17.20 -7.83
C ASP A 5 -13.56 -16.97 -8.64
N GLU A 6 -13.65 -16.22 -9.72
CA GLU A 6 -12.63 -16.05 -10.74
C GLU A 6 -11.85 -14.74 -10.62
N GLU A 7 -12.46 -13.73 -9.99
CA GLU A 7 -11.85 -12.42 -9.85
C GLU A 7 -10.58 -12.51 -9.02
N THR A 8 -9.53 -11.83 -9.47
CA THR A 8 -8.33 -11.63 -8.66
C THR A 8 -8.62 -10.58 -7.59
N LEU A 9 -7.78 -10.52 -6.57
CA LEU A 9 -7.89 -9.43 -5.61
C LEU A 9 -7.68 -8.07 -6.28
N MET A 10 -6.80 -8.00 -7.28
CA MET A 10 -6.62 -6.78 -8.08
C MET A 10 -7.92 -6.34 -8.77
N ASP A 11 -8.68 -7.29 -9.36
CA ASP A 11 -9.97 -6.99 -9.99
C ASP A 11 -10.96 -6.44 -8.97
N VAL A 12 -11.01 -7.05 -7.76
CA VAL A 12 -11.85 -6.57 -6.65
C VAL A 12 -11.46 -5.18 -6.19
N LEU A 13 -10.17 -4.93 -6.01
CA LEU A 13 -9.68 -3.61 -5.59
C LEU A 13 -9.96 -2.54 -6.66
N GLN A 14 -9.88 -2.89 -7.93
CA GLN A 14 -10.29 -2.01 -9.03
C GLN A 14 -11.78 -1.66 -8.98
N MET A 15 -12.61 -2.49 -8.37
CA MET A 15 -14.04 -2.22 -8.18
C MET A 15 -14.32 -1.31 -6.98
N MET A 16 -13.36 -1.10 -6.10
CA MET A 16 -13.51 -0.22 -4.94
C MET A 16 -13.31 1.24 -5.38
N PRO A 17 -14.28 2.13 -5.14
CA PRO A 17 -14.17 3.52 -5.55
C PRO A 17 -13.00 4.24 -4.88
N GLU A 18 -12.68 3.86 -3.64
CA GLU A 18 -11.58 4.40 -2.84
C GLU A 18 -10.21 4.11 -3.47
N LEU A 19 -10.12 2.99 -4.18
CA LEU A 19 -8.89 2.52 -4.80
C LEU A 19 -8.95 2.76 -6.30
N MET A 20 -8.63 3.96 -6.73
CA MET A 20 -8.53 4.31 -8.15
C MET A 20 -7.22 3.75 -8.71
N ILE A 21 -7.27 2.47 -9.16
CA ILE A 21 -6.13 1.76 -9.70
C ILE A 21 -6.07 1.96 -11.21
N GLY A 22 -4.90 2.33 -11.70
CA GLY A 22 -4.60 2.45 -13.12
C GLY A 22 -4.20 3.86 -13.55
N GLY A 23 -3.61 3.94 -14.75
CA GLY A 23 -2.92 5.11 -15.22
C GLY A 23 -1.49 5.18 -14.66
N TYR A 24 -0.87 6.32 -14.81
CA TYR A 24 0.45 6.57 -14.26
C TYR A 24 0.43 6.86 -12.75
N GLU A 25 -0.74 7.24 -12.22
CA GLU A 25 -0.97 7.43 -10.79
C GLU A 25 -1.49 6.13 -10.19
N ASP A 26 -0.61 5.38 -9.59
CA ASP A 26 -0.98 4.15 -8.91
C ASP A 26 -1.32 4.43 -7.46
N VAL A 27 -2.60 4.57 -7.19
CA VAL A 27 -3.09 4.83 -5.82
C VAL A 27 -2.79 3.66 -4.88
N ILE A 28 -2.65 2.42 -5.40
CA ILE A 28 -2.26 1.26 -4.58
C ILE A 28 -0.86 1.45 -3.98
N SER A 29 0.07 2.05 -4.71
CA SER A 29 1.41 2.31 -4.20
C SER A 29 1.43 3.28 -3.02
N SER A 30 0.36 4.06 -2.83
CA SER A 30 0.20 4.97 -1.69
C SER A 30 -0.32 4.29 -0.42
N TYR A 31 -0.74 3.01 -0.50
CA TYR A 31 -1.19 2.23 0.64
C TYR A 31 -0.07 1.35 1.18
N ASP A 32 0.04 1.26 2.51
CA ASP A 32 0.79 0.20 3.18
C ASP A 32 -0.03 -1.09 3.05
N LEU A 33 0.37 -1.95 2.10
CA LEU A 33 -0.29 -3.22 1.86
C LEU A 33 0.06 -4.20 2.98
N ARG A 34 -0.98 -4.79 3.56
CA ARG A 34 -0.85 -5.84 4.58
C ARG A 34 -1.67 -7.06 4.21
N ILE A 35 -1.14 -8.23 4.52
CA ILE A 35 -1.87 -9.49 4.49
C ILE A 35 -1.94 -10.01 5.91
N ASP A 36 -3.16 -10.25 6.41
CA ASP A 36 -3.40 -10.63 7.80
C ASP A 36 -2.66 -9.71 8.78
N ASN A 37 -2.74 -8.40 8.53
CA ASN A 37 -2.09 -7.34 9.30
C ASN A 37 -0.55 -7.32 9.22
N CYS A 38 0.08 -8.14 8.36
CA CYS A 38 1.52 -8.15 8.12
C CYS A 38 1.86 -7.29 6.91
N PRO A 39 2.75 -6.28 7.03
CA PRO A 39 3.18 -5.47 5.89
C PRO A 39 3.82 -6.32 4.81
N MET A 40 3.45 -6.06 3.56
CA MET A 40 4.01 -6.73 2.40
C MET A 40 5.11 -5.87 1.78
N ASN A 41 6.24 -6.49 1.48
CA ASN A 41 7.31 -5.86 0.71
C ASN A 41 7.42 -6.59 -0.63
N GLY A 42 7.52 -5.84 -1.71
CA GLY A 42 7.64 -6.37 -3.05
C GLY A 42 6.76 -5.61 -4.03
N ASP A 43 6.62 -6.14 -5.21
CA ASP A 43 5.70 -5.60 -6.20
C ASP A 43 4.25 -5.87 -5.77
N THR A 44 3.62 -4.84 -5.21
CA THR A 44 2.24 -4.89 -4.72
C THR A 44 1.26 -5.35 -5.79
N ARG A 45 1.43 -4.89 -7.04
CA ARG A 45 0.55 -5.29 -8.15
C ARG A 45 0.69 -6.76 -8.46
N LEU A 46 1.91 -7.26 -8.50
CA LEU A 46 2.18 -8.67 -8.74
C LEU A 46 1.52 -9.53 -7.66
N ILE A 47 1.72 -9.19 -6.39
CA ILE A 47 1.13 -9.91 -5.26
C ILE A 47 -0.41 -9.91 -5.35
N LEU A 48 -1.02 -8.76 -5.53
CA LEU A 48 -2.48 -8.62 -5.57
C LEU A 48 -3.11 -9.30 -6.79
N SER A 49 -2.44 -9.31 -7.93
CA SER A 49 -2.92 -10.01 -9.13
C SER A 49 -2.90 -11.53 -9.00
N GLN A 50 -2.11 -12.05 -8.08
CA GLN A 50 -2.00 -13.49 -7.81
C GLN A 50 -3.01 -13.99 -6.78
N MET A 51 -3.54 -13.11 -5.94
CA MET A 51 -4.53 -13.48 -4.93
C MET A 51 -5.93 -13.59 -5.56
N LYS A 52 -6.70 -14.60 -5.18
CA LYS A 52 -8.07 -14.78 -5.68
C LYS A 52 -9.08 -14.19 -4.69
N ALA A 53 -10.09 -13.51 -5.21
CA ALA A 53 -11.14 -12.91 -4.41
C ALA A 53 -11.83 -13.92 -3.47
N LYS A 54 -12.03 -15.14 -3.94
CA LYS A 54 -12.64 -16.22 -3.14
C LYS A 54 -11.81 -16.66 -1.94
N ASP A 55 -10.50 -16.47 -1.97
CA ASP A 55 -9.59 -16.82 -0.89
C ASP A 55 -9.45 -15.68 0.13
N ILE A 56 -10.14 -14.56 -0.10
CA ILE A 56 -10.16 -13.39 0.78
C ILE A 56 -11.37 -13.48 1.71
N ALA A 57 -11.12 -13.35 3.02
CA ALA A 57 -12.18 -13.27 4.02
C ALA A 57 -12.69 -11.82 4.14
N LYS A 58 -11.78 -10.84 4.13
CA LYS A 58 -12.09 -9.43 4.35
C LYS A 58 -11.00 -8.54 3.75
N ILE A 59 -11.41 -7.42 3.19
CA ILE A 59 -10.53 -6.32 2.79
C ILE A 59 -10.86 -5.13 3.68
N GLN A 60 -9.87 -4.54 4.31
CA GLN A 60 -9.99 -3.32 5.10
C GLN A 60 -9.17 -2.22 4.47
N VAL A 61 -9.85 -1.18 4.00
CA VAL A 61 -9.22 0.06 3.56
C VAL A 61 -9.27 1.03 4.75
N CYS A 62 -8.11 1.42 5.23
CA CYS A 62 -7.97 2.37 6.32
C CYS A 62 -7.24 3.61 5.79
N ASP A 63 -7.99 4.65 5.45
CA ASP A 63 -7.41 5.96 5.11
C ASP A 63 -6.89 6.69 6.34
N ASN A 64 -7.35 6.28 7.52
CA ASN A 64 -6.89 6.77 8.80
C ASN A 64 -6.56 5.60 9.71
N THR A 65 -5.28 5.36 9.91
CA THR A 65 -4.79 4.33 10.83
C THR A 65 -4.78 4.78 12.28
N GLY A 66 -5.19 6.03 12.56
CA GLY A 66 -5.01 6.62 13.86
C GLY A 66 -3.52 6.84 14.18
N VAL A 67 -3.19 6.93 15.46
CA VAL A 67 -1.79 7.09 15.92
C VAL A 67 -1.06 5.76 16.08
N ALA A 68 -1.79 4.64 16.09
CA ALA A 68 -1.27 3.34 16.49
C ALA A 68 -0.52 2.60 15.38
N LYS A 69 -0.86 2.83 14.15
CA LYS A 69 -0.15 2.20 13.04
C LYS A 69 0.83 3.20 12.48
N GLY A 70 2.07 3.16 12.96
CA GLY A 70 3.19 3.91 12.43
C GLY A 70 3.41 3.54 10.98
N THR A 71 2.66 4.17 10.09
CA THR A 71 2.86 4.06 8.68
C THR A 71 3.94 5.05 8.28
N ILE A 72 5.00 4.52 7.75
CA ILE A 72 5.98 5.27 6.99
C ILE A 72 5.23 5.80 5.78
N GLY A 73 4.88 7.07 5.78
CA GLY A 73 4.16 7.68 4.67
C GLY A 73 2.72 8.11 4.99
N MET A 74 1.85 8.09 4.03
CA MET A 74 0.56 8.80 4.03
C MET A 74 -0.55 8.24 4.94
N GLY A 75 -0.26 7.26 5.76
CA GLY A 75 -1.21 6.75 6.76
C GLY A 75 -2.39 5.96 6.20
N ARG A 76 -2.31 5.51 4.96
CA ARG A 76 -3.28 4.65 4.31
C ARG A 76 -2.84 3.21 4.41
N VAL A 77 -3.73 2.33 4.87
CA VAL A 77 -3.46 0.89 4.98
C VAL A 77 -4.52 0.12 4.21
N LEU A 78 -4.07 -0.81 3.40
CA LEU A 78 -4.89 -1.83 2.77
C LEU A 78 -4.57 -3.17 3.42
N ASP A 79 -5.43 -3.63 4.31
CA ASP A 79 -5.25 -4.91 5.01
C ASP A 79 -6.18 -5.97 4.44
N ILE A 80 -5.61 -7.07 4.00
CA ILE A 80 -6.27 -8.18 3.34
C ILE A 80 -6.22 -9.38 4.26
N ASN A 81 -7.38 -9.80 4.76
CA ASN A 81 -7.48 -10.99 5.58
C ASN A 81 -7.83 -12.19 4.71
N MET A 82 -7.00 -13.22 4.76
CA MET A 82 -7.18 -14.44 3.98
C MET A 82 -8.20 -15.37 4.63
N LYS A 83 -8.97 -16.12 3.81
CA LYS A 83 -9.68 -17.31 4.26
C LYS A 83 -8.68 -18.42 4.50
N ILE A 84 -8.86 -19.16 5.57
CA ILE A 84 -8.06 -20.32 5.88
C ILE A 84 -8.58 -21.49 5.04
N PRO A 85 -7.83 -22.04 4.08
CA PRO A 85 -8.25 -23.21 3.34
C PRO A 85 -8.08 -24.46 4.23
N GLU A 86 -9.04 -25.36 4.20
CA GLU A 86 -8.95 -26.66 4.92
C GLU A 86 -7.95 -27.66 4.25
N LYS A 87 -7.49 -27.35 3.05
CA LYS A 87 -6.61 -28.16 2.24
C LYS A 87 -5.59 -27.27 1.53
N LEU A 88 -4.47 -27.88 1.13
CA LEU A 88 -3.50 -27.20 0.29
C LEU A 88 -4.16 -26.76 -1.03
N LYS A 89 -4.03 -25.48 -1.33
CA LYS A 89 -4.44 -24.84 -2.58
C LYS A 89 -3.30 -24.01 -3.12
N GLY A 90 -3.28 -23.83 -4.41
CA GLY A 90 -2.28 -22.96 -5.00
C GLY A 90 -2.51 -22.74 -6.49
N PHE A 91 -1.62 -21.97 -7.08
CA PHE A 91 -1.58 -21.75 -8.52
C PHE A 91 -0.15 -21.50 -8.98
N VAL A 92 0.07 -21.81 -10.24
CA VAL A 92 1.27 -21.43 -11.01
C VAL A 92 0.84 -20.46 -12.09
N GLU A 93 1.61 -19.41 -12.29
CA GLU A 93 1.31 -18.38 -13.26
C GLU A 93 2.56 -18.04 -14.07
N GLY A 94 2.37 -17.88 -15.39
CA GLY A 94 3.33 -17.29 -16.30
C GLY A 94 2.76 -16.03 -16.95
N GLN A 95 3.55 -14.97 -17.02
CA GLN A 95 3.21 -13.73 -17.71
C GLN A 95 4.34 -13.35 -18.65
N GLY A 96 4.00 -12.89 -19.85
CA GLY A 96 4.93 -12.32 -20.81
C GLY A 96 4.55 -10.89 -21.14
N TYR A 97 5.49 -9.97 -21.09
CA TYR A 97 5.32 -8.58 -21.46
C TYR A 97 6.02 -8.33 -22.79
N LEU A 98 5.29 -7.77 -23.73
CA LEU A 98 5.76 -7.38 -25.06
C LEU A 98 5.64 -5.86 -25.16
N GLY A 99 6.75 -5.17 -25.13
CA GLY A 99 6.86 -3.72 -25.25
C GLY A 99 8.23 -3.34 -25.81
N LYS A 100 8.76 -2.18 -25.42
CA LYS A 100 10.12 -1.78 -25.77
C LYS A 100 11.15 -2.83 -25.34
N ASN A 101 10.93 -3.44 -24.18
CA ASN A 101 11.70 -4.56 -23.66
C ASN A 101 10.78 -5.76 -23.45
N VAL A 102 11.28 -6.95 -23.74
CA VAL A 102 10.57 -8.20 -23.44
C VAL A 102 10.85 -8.58 -22.00
N ALA A 103 9.78 -8.83 -21.26
CA ALA A 103 9.89 -9.29 -19.88
C ALA A 103 9.06 -10.54 -19.65
N GLY A 104 9.47 -11.38 -18.72
CA GLY A 104 8.72 -12.57 -18.31
C GLY A 104 8.62 -12.65 -16.80
N ILE A 105 7.49 -13.12 -16.29
CA ILE A 105 7.28 -13.41 -14.87
C ILE A 105 6.79 -14.85 -14.75
N ALA A 106 7.39 -15.59 -13.84
CA ALA A 106 6.88 -16.90 -13.37
C ALA A 106 6.65 -16.85 -11.87
N SER A 107 5.52 -17.34 -11.40
CA SER A 107 5.21 -17.36 -9.99
C SER A 107 4.51 -18.62 -9.53
N VAL A 108 4.74 -18.99 -8.27
CA VAL A 108 4.05 -20.06 -7.56
C VAL A 108 3.51 -19.51 -6.26
N ASN A 109 2.26 -19.83 -5.99
CA ASN A 109 1.56 -19.45 -4.77
C ASN A 109 0.97 -20.70 -4.12
N ALA A 110 1.10 -20.82 -2.80
CA ALA A 110 0.55 -21.93 -2.03
C ALA A 110 -0.05 -21.42 -0.71
N LEU A 111 -1.23 -21.93 -0.38
CA LEU A 111 -1.94 -21.69 0.87
C LEU A 111 -2.26 -23.02 1.52
N TYR A 112 -2.00 -23.12 2.80
CA TYR A 112 -2.38 -24.25 3.62
C TYR A 112 -2.97 -23.75 4.93
N GLY A 113 -4.04 -24.37 5.40
CA GLY A 113 -4.65 -24.04 6.68
C GLY A 113 -5.06 -25.27 7.47
N SER A 114 -4.94 -25.14 8.77
CA SER A 114 -5.40 -26.12 9.75
C SER A 114 -5.97 -25.39 10.96
N LYS A 115 -6.53 -26.14 11.93
CA LYS A 115 -7.03 -25.57 13.19
C LYS A 115 -5.97 -24.71 13.91
N HIS A 116 -4.71 -25.10 13.84
CA HIS A 116 -3.64 -24.50 14.64
C HIS A 116 -2.64 -23.69 13.80
N THR A 117 -2.54 -23.94 12.50
CA THR A 117 -1.50 -23.32 11.66
C THR A 117 -2.06 -22.96 10.30
N ASP A 118 -1.80 -21.72 9.86
CA ASP A 118 -1.98 -21.28 8.49
C ASP A 118 -0.62 -20.95 7.90
N LEU A 119 -0.42 -21.32 6.64
CA LEU A 119 0.79 -21.05 5.89
C LEU A 119 0.40 -20.43 4.54
N TYR A 120 1.02 -19.31 4.23
CA TYR A 120 1.04 -18.72 2.91
C TYR A 120 2.48 -18.67 2.41
N ALA A 121 2.73 -19.17 1.21
CA ALA A 121 4.01 -19.10 0.55
C ALA A 121 3.83 -18.57 -0.88
N ASN A 122 4.64 -17.63 -1.26
CA ASN A 122 4.71 -17.11 -2.61
C ASN A 122 6.15 -16.99 -3.04
N THR A 123 6.46 -17.43 -4.26
CA THR A 123 7.73 -17.16 -4.91
C THR A 123 7.47 -16.70 -6.33
N SER A 124 8.21 -15.70 -6.78
CA SER A 124 8.15 -15.23 -8.15
C SER A 124 9.52 -14.86 -8.68
N TYR A 125 9.69 -15.06 -9.98
CA TYR A 125 10.87 -14.70 -10.74
C TYR A 125 10.44 -13.81 -11.89
N ARG A 126 11.11 -12.66 -12.05
CA ARG A 126 10.92 -11.72 -13.16
C ARG A 126 12.24 -11.56 -13.92
N HIS A 127 12.16 -11.59 -15.22
CA HIS A 127 13.25 -11.24 -16.12
C HIS A 127 12.86 -10.02 -16.97
N GLN A 128 13.56 -8.89 -16.78
CA GLN A 128 13.40 -7.66 -17.54
C GLN A 128 14.66 -6.81 -17.34
N ASP A 129 15.53 -6.68 -18.34
CA ASP A 129 16.81 -5.95 -18.23
C ASP A 129 17.68 -6.35 -17.02
N GLY A 130 17.39 -7.50 -16.43
CA GLY A 130 17.92 -8.07 -15.21
C GLY A 130 17.00 -9.13 -14.64
N ASN A 131 17.38 -9.71 -13.51
CA ASN A 131 16.63 -10.75 -12.84
C ASN A 131 16.12 -10.25 -11.49
N GLU A 132 14.88 -10.53 -11.18
CA GLU A 132 14.28 -10.25 -9.87
C GLU A 132 13.67 -11.52 -9.30
N GLU A 133 14.02 -11.84 -8.07
CA GLU A 133 13.49 -12.97 -7.32
C GLU A 133 12.80 -12.48 -6.05
N TYR A 134 11.59 -12.99 -5.80
CA TYR A 134 10.81 -12.71 -4.61
C TYR A 134 10.45 -14.01 -3.91
N LEU A 135 10.61 -14.02 -2.60
CA LEU A 135 10.10 -15.06 -1.72
C LEU A 135 9.35 -14.41 -0.57
N THR A 136 8.13 -14.86 -0.33
CA THR A 136 7.32 -14.46 0.82
C THR A 136 6.83 -15.71 1.52
N LEU A 137 7.04 -15.77 2.83
CA LEU A 137 6.49 -16.79 3.71
C LEU A 137 5.75 -16.11 4.85
N HIS A 138 4.52 -16.49 5.06
CA HIS A 138 3.72 -16.04 6.19
C HIS A 138 3.15 -17.27 6.90
N MET A 139 3.30 -17.33 8.21
CA MET A 139 2.77 -18.41 9.02
C MET A 139 2.07 -17.83 10.25
N THR A 140 0.87 -18.31 10.49
CA THR A 140 0.11 -18.04 11.71
C THR A 140 -0.01 -19.31 12.52
N ASN A 141 0.47 -19.30 13.76
CA ASN A 141 0.27 -20.38 14.71
C ASN A 141 -0.71 -19.92 15.80
N ARG A 142 -1.76 -20.70 16.03
CA ARG A 142 -2.72 -20.54 17.12
C ARG A 142 -2.42 -21.58 18.17
N PHE A 143 -1.86 -21.16 19.30
CA PHE A 143 -1.55 -22.07 20.40
C PHE A 143 -2.84 -22.44 21.14
N ASP A 144 -3.72 -21.47 21.30
CA ASP A 144 -5.06 -21.59 21.88
C ASP A 144 -5.92 -20.40 21.41
N ASP A 145 -7.13 -20.26 21.98
CA ASP A 145 -8.08 -19.20 21.61
C ASP A 145 -7.60 -17.79 22.01
N ARG A 146 -6.60 -17.69 22.89
CA ARG A 146 -6.06 -16.44 23.44
C ARG A 146 -4.66 -16.10 22.93
N ASN A 147 -3.93 -17.08 22.41
CA ASN A 147 -2.52 -16.94 22.06
C ASN A 147 -2.28 -17.24 20.59
N LYS A 148 -1.73 -16.27 19.89
CA LYS A 148 -1.44 -16.38 18.45
C LYS A 148 -0.09 -15.76 18.12
N LEU A 149 0.71 -16.46 17.32
CA LEU A 149 1.98 -15.99 16.78
C LEU A 149 1.91 -15.94 15.26
N LEU A 150 2.13 -14.76 14.70
CA LEU A 150 2.31 -14.56 13.27
C LEU A 150 3.79 -14.36 12.99
N THR A 151 4.34 -15.11 12.06
CA THR A 151 5.69 -14.93 11.56
C THR A 151 5.64 -14.60 10.08
N TYR A 152 6.44 -13.65 9.69
CA TYR A 152 6.51 -13.16 8.32
C TYR A 152 7.98 -13.09 7.90
N PHE A 153 8.28 -13.63 6.73
CA PHE A 153 9.58 -13.54 6.10
C PHE A 153 9.44 -13.17 4.64
N THR A 154 10.26 -12.25 4.16
CA THR A 154 10.35 -11.91 2.75
C THR A 154 11.80 -11.71 2.34
N GLN A 155 12.12 -12.15 1.14
CA GLN A 155 13.38 -11.91 0.49
C GLN A 155 13.11 -11.39 -0.92
N GLN A 156 13.84 -10.36 -1.31
CA GLN A 156 13.91 -9.84 -2.66
C GLN A 156 15.38 -9.82 -3.09
N TYR A 157 15.64 -10.31 -4.27
CA TYR A 157 16.93 -10.21 -4.93
C TYR A 157 16.71 -9.59 -6.31
N ILE A 158 17.46 -8.55 -6.64
CA ILE A 158 17.40 -7.86 -7.93
C ILE A 158 18.81 -7.82 -8.47
N ASP A 159 19.01 -8.36 -9.66
CA ASP A 159 20.28 -8.33 -10.40
C ASP A 159 20.09 -7.59 -11.71
N ILE A 160 20.61 -6.40 -11.78
CA ILE A 160 20.54 -5.50 -12.94
C ILE A 160 21.94 -5.10 -13.36
N PRO A 161 22.15 -4.57 -14.59
CA PRO A 161 23.49 -4.19 -15.07
C PRO A 161 24.25 -3.21 -14.18
N SER A 162 23.53 -2.38 -13.40
CA SER A 162 24.14 -1.45 -12.43
C SER A 162 24.56 -2.12 -11.12
N GLY A 163 24.28 -3.41 -10.94
CA GLY A 163 24.66 -4.23 -9.79
C GLY A 163 23.50 -4.86 -9.05
N ALA A 164 23.82 -5.83 -8.22
CA ALA A 164 22.85 -6.61 -7.48
C ALA A 164 22.37 -5.91 -6.19
N SER A 165 21.09 -5.98 -5.91
CA SER A 165 20.50 -5.58 -4.65
C SER A 165 19.80 -6.73 -3.95
N ARG A 166 19.83 -6.72 -2.62
CA ARG A 166 19.16 -7.73 -1.78
C ARG A 166 18.42 -7.04 -0.66
N LYS A 167 17.17 -7.44 -0.45
CA LYS A 167 16.36 -7.06 0.71
C LYS A 167 15.85 -8.31 1.40
N VAL A 168 16.05 -8.38 2.71
CA VAL A 168 15.54 -9.47 3.56
C VAL A 168 14.82 -8.84 4.72
N MET A 169 13.63 -9.31 5.06
CA MET A 169 12.89 -8.88 6.22
C MET A 169 12.28 -10.09 6.94
N GLY A 170 12.39 -10.10 8.25
CA GLY A 170 11.69 -11.03 9.12
C GLY A 170 10.96 -10.28 10.23
N ARG A 171 9.73 -10.67 10.55
CA ARG A 171 8.95 -10.15 11.66
C ARG A 171 8.22 -11.27 12.38
N ALA A 172 8.09 -11.12 13.70
CA ALA A 172 7.26 -11.96 14.55
C ALA A 172 6.28 -11.07 15.30
N ARG A 173 5.02 -11.46 15.38
CA ARG A 173 3.94 -10.74 16.05
C ARG A 173 3.23 -11.71 16.98
N TYR A 174 3.31 -11.48 18.26
CA TYR A 174 2.61 -12.25 19.27
C TYR A 174 1.40 -11.48 19.77
N PHE A 175 0.25 -12.15 19.81
CA PHE A 175 -0.99 -11.61 20.33
C PHE A 175 -1.39 -12.45 21.55
N HIS A 176 -1.78 -11.76 22.62
CA HIS A 176 -2.36 -12.35 23.81
C HIS A 176 -3.63 -11.63 24.20
N THR A 177 -4.75 -12.37 24.27
CA THR A 177 -6.05 -11.87 24.73
C THR A 177 -6.22 -12.22 26.20
N PHE A 178 -6.26 -11.23 27.09
CA PHE A 178 -6.32 -11.45 28.54
C PHE A 178 -7.71 -11.90 29.01
N ASN A 179 -8.75 -11.43 28.35
CA ASN A 179 -10.15 -11.65 28.79
C ASN A 179 -11.12 -11.67 27.58
N ASP A 180 -12.34 -12.10 27.84
CA ASP A 180 -13.40 -12.18 26.83
C ASP A 180 -13.97 -10.79 26.45
N GLN A 181 -13.59 -9.73 27.18
CA GLN A 181 -13.93 -8.35 26.85
C GLN A 181 -13.03 -7.75 25.75
N GLY A 182 -11.99 -8.48 25.31
CA GLY A 182 -11.14 -8.09 24.20
C GLY A 182 -9.95 -7.23 24.60
N THR A 183 -9.46 -7.31 25.85
CA THR A 183 -8.16 -6.74 26.20
C THR A 183 -7.06 -7.55 25.53
N GLU A 184 -6.30 -6.94 24.65
CA GLU A 184 -5.28 -7.61 23.84
C GLU A 184 -3.93 -6.91 23.96
N LEU A 185 -2.87 -7.70 24.13
CA LEU A 185 -1.48 -7.28 24.06
C LEU A 185 -0.89 -7.77 22.73
N LEU A 186 -0.29 -6.84 21.99
CA LEU A 186 0.49 -7.12 20.80
C LEU A 186 1.97 -6.84 21.09
N ILE A 187 2.83 -7.81 20.81
CA ILE A 187 4.29 -7.65 20.82
C ILE A 187 4.81 -7.97 19.43
N VAL A 188 5.58 -7.06 18.84
CA VAL A 188 6.23 -7.24 17.55
C VAL A 188 7.73 -7.12 17.70
N GLY A 189 8.47 -8.03 17.11
CA GLY A 189 9.90 -7.91 16.88
C GLY A 189 10.19 -8.12 15.40
N GLY A 190 11.13 -7.37 14.85
CA GLY A 190 11.46 -7.51 13.44
C GLY A 190 12.85 -7.00 13.10
N TYR A 191 13.33 -7.46 11.95
CA TYR A 191 14.60 -7.04 11.39
C TYR A 191 14.50 -6.97 9.87
N GLN A 192 15.01 -5.88 9.29
CA GLN A 192 15.16 -5.71 7.85
C GLN A 192 16.63 -5.46 7.51
N TYR A 193 17.09 -6.10 6.45
CA TYR A 193 18.38 -5.84 5.83
C TYR A 193 18.18 -5.51 4.36
N THR A 194 18.82 -4.44 3.90
CA THR A 194 18.86 -4.07 2.47
C THR A 194 20.30 -3.78 2.09
N SER A 195 20.74 -4.29 0.95
CA SER A 195 22.06 -4.01 0.41
C SER A 195 21.98 -3.89 -1.10
N ASN A 196 22.61 -2.86 -1.64
CA ASN A 196 22.85 -2.68 -3.05
C ASN A 196 24.36 -2.39 -3.27
N PRO A 197 24.87 -2.14 -4.49
CA PRO A 197 26.29 -1.85 -4.71
C PRO A 197 26.81 -0.68 -3.90
N VAL A 198 25.97 0.30 -3.58
CA VAL A 198 26.37 1.58 -2.95
C VAL A 198 26.11 1.60 -1.45
N LEU A 199 24.99 1.04 -1.01
CA LEU A 199 24.49 1.18 0.36
C LEU A 199 24.21 -0.17 1.01
N SER A 200 24.30 -0.20 2.36
CA SER A 200 23.75 -1.27 3.18
C SER A 200 22.96 -0.68 4.34
N ASN A 201 21.76 -1.19 4.57
CA ASN A 201 20.85 -0.76 5.62
C ASN A 201 20.48 -1.92 6.54
N LYS A 202 20.46 -1.68 7.84
CA LYS A 202 19.99 -2.62 8.87
C LYS A 202 18.93 -1.90 9.69
N LEU A 203 17.77 -2.52 9.90
CA LEU A 203 16.64 -1.92 10.59
C LEU A 203 16.00 -2.95 11.54
N PRO A 204 16.49 -3.13 12.77
CA PRO A 204 15.72 -3.75 13.83
C PRO A 204 14.54 -2.84 14.24
N LEU A 205 13.42 -3.46 14.60
CA LEU A 205 12.22 -2.76 15.05
C LEU A 205 11.48 -3.55 16.13
N TYR A 206 10.71 -2.83 16.94
CA TYR A 206 9.81 -3.42 17.91
C TYR A 206 8.53 -2.60 18.08
N ILE A 207 7.45 -3.26 18.51
CA ILE A 207 6.19 -2.62 18.91
C ILE A 207 5.67 -3.39 20.14
N VAL A 208 5.19 -2.64 21.12
CA VAL A 208 4.39 -3.17 22.23
C VAL A 208 3.13 -2.33 22.33
N GLU A 209 1.97 -2.95 22.19
CA GLU A 209 0.68 -2.27 22.14
C GLU A 209 -0.34 -3.00 23.01
N LEU A 210 -1.05 -2.27 23.83
CA LEU A 210 -2.18 -2.72 24.62
C LEU A 210 -3.44 -2.06 24.08
N ASN A 211 -4.39 -2.88 23.66
CA ASN A 211 -5.74 -2.47 23.30
C ASN A 211 -6.74 -3.00 24.32
N THR A 212 -7.54 -2.13 24.91
CA THR A 212 -8.46 -2.51 25.98
C THR A 212 -9.75 -1.69 25.96
N PRO A 213 -10.93 -2.31 26.18
CA PRO A 213 -12.12 -1.56 26.48
C PRO A 213 -12.00 -0.90 27.88
N LEU A 214 -12.48 0.35 28.00
CA LEU A 214 -12.50 1.13 29.23
C LEU A 214 -13.95 1.29 29.69
N PHE A 215 -14.27 0.89 30.91
CA PHE A 215 -15.57 1.08 31.58
C PHE A 215 -16.79 0.50 30.82
N SER A 216 -16.73 0.36 29.51
CA SER A 216 -17.78 -0.22 28.67
C SER A 216 -17.20 -0.67 27.31
N GLU A 217 -17.86 -1.56 26.60
CA GLU A 217 -17.52 -1.98 25.24
C GLU A 217 -17.54 -0.82 24.22
N ARG A 218 -18.14 0.33 24.59
CA ARG A 218 -18.25 1.50 23.72
C ARG A 218 -16.98 2.37 23.71
N LEU A 219 -16.22 2.37 24.79
CA LEU A 219 -14.99 3.14 24.90
C LEU A 219 -13.80 2.19 24.93
N SER A 220 -12.92 2.31 23.98
CA SER A 220 -11.65 1.58 23.94
C SER A 220 -10.45 2.51 23.99
N MET A 221 -9.40 2.02 24.59
CA MET A 221 -8.09 2.67 24.66
C MET A 221 -7.06 1.78 23.96
N MET A 222 -6.20 2.40 23.19
CA MET A 222 -5.00 1.80 22.66
C MET A 222 -3.79 2.61 23.15
N LEU A 223 -2.88 1.94 23.81
CA LEU A 223 -1.63 2.51 24.29
C LEU A 223 -0.47 1.69 23.73
N GLY A 224 0.56 2.34 23.21
CA GLY A 224 1.68 1.58 22.68
C GLY A 224 2.99 2.36 22.67
N VAL A 225 4.04 1.59 22.46
CA VAL A 225 5.41 2.04 22.22
C VAL A 225 5.92 1.34 20.99
N GLU A 226 6.51 2.09 20.09
CA GLU A 226 7.14 1.57 18.87
C GLU A 226 8.54 2.15 18.76
N GLY A 227 9.49 1.36 18.28
CA GLY A 227 10.82 1.85 18.00
C GLY A 227 11.50 1.13 16.86
N ASP A 228 12.37 1.86 16.19
CA ASP A 228 13.25 1.32 15.18
C ASP A 228 14.64 1.96 15.23
N PHE A 229 15.63 1.23 14.74
CA PHE A 229 17.01 1.71 14.66
C PHE A 229 17.57 1.44 13.27
N LEU A 230 17.58 2.44 12.39
CA LEU A 230 18.21 2.33 11.09
C LEU A 230 19.70 2.64 11.19
N MET A 231 20.49 1.71 10.71
CA MET A 231 21.91 1.86 10.46
C MET A 231 22.16 1.81 8.96
N THR A 232 22.62 2.91 8.39
CA THR A 232 22.97 3.01 6.97
C THR A 232 24.46 3.23 6.81
N LYS A 233 25.08 2.46 5.96
CA LYS A 233 26.49 2.61 5.58
C LYS A 233 26.61 2.67 4.06
N GLN A 234 27.29 3.72 3.55
CA GLN A 234 27.73 3.80 2.17
C GLN A 234 28.99 2.94 2.01
N LYS A 235 28.98 2.04 1.01
CA LYS A 235 30.17 1.23 0.67
C LYS A 235 31.22 2.14 0.03
N ASP A 236 32.47 1.76 0.15
CA ASP A 236 33.61 2.47 -0.44
C ASP A 236 33.80 3.92 0.04
N THR A 237 33.11 4.34 1.11
CA THR A 237 33.28 5.65 1.74
C THR A 237 33.17 5.53 3.26
N ASP A 238 33.58 6.59 3.98
CA ASP A 238 33.40 6.70 5.44
C ASP A 238 32.03 7.31 5.81
N ARG A 239 31.11 7.40 4.86
CA ARG A 239 29.76 7.94 5.08
C ARG A 239 28.84 6.91 5.71
N SER A 240 28.23 7.29 6.81
CA SER A 240 27.19 6.49 7.45
C SER A 240 26.20 7.39 8.16
N TRP A 241 24.98 6.90 8.32
CA TRP A 241 24.03 7.53 9.20
C TRP A 241 23.26 6.49 10.01
N ASP A 242 23.07 6.82 11.28
CA ASP A 242 22.29 6.03 12.20
C ASP A 242 21.10 6.87 12.67
N VAL A 243 19.90 6.29 12.66
CA VAL A 243 18.70 6.95 13.17
C VAL A 243 18.00 6.03 14.13
N PHE A 244 17.68 6.57 15.28
CA PHE A 244 16.94 5.92 16.33
C PHE A 244 15.62 6.64 16.54
N ASN A 245 14.52 5.94 16.32
CA ASN A 245 13.17 6.41 16.57
C ASN A 245 12.56 5.66 17.75
N ASN A 246 11.89 6.39 18.63
CA ASN A 246 11.02 5.84 19.64
C ASN A 246 9.75 6.67 19.71
N ASP A 247 8.63 5.99 19.68
CA ASP A 247 7.34 6.63 19.67
C ASP A 247 6.49 6.07 20.82
N ILE A 248 5.78 6.95 21.50
CA ILE A 248 4.75 6.59 22.48
C ILE A 248 3.43 7.12 21.93
N TYR A 249 2.39 6.31 21.92
CA TYR A 249 1.08 6.72 21.43
C TYR A 249 -0.06 6.28 22.33
N LEU A 250 -1.10 7.12 22.34
CA LEU A 250 -2.37 6.87 22.99
C LEU A 250 -3.51 7.22 22.04
N GLN A 251 -4.48 6.33 21.91
CA GLN A 251 -5.71 6.57 21.17
C GLN A 251 -6.91 6.13 21.98
N LEU A 252 -7.93 6.98 21.98
CA LEU A 252 -9.25 6.68 22.54
C LEU A 252 -10.25 6.60 21.42
N THR A 253 -11.11 5.59 21.45
CA THR A 253 -12.20 5.40 20.48
C THR A 253 -13.51 5.20 21.22
N TYR A 254 -14.51 6.04 20.93
CA TYR A 254 -15.86 5.93 21.46
C TYR A 254 -16.83 5.57 20.35
N SER A 255 -17.50 4.45 20.50
CA SER A 255 -18.40 3.85 19.51
C SER A 255 -19.85 3.87 19.98
N LEU A 256 -20.71 4.52 19.22
CA LEU A 256 -22.16 4.55 19.36
C LEU A 256 -22.81 3.89 18.13
N PRO A 257 -24.08 3.52 18.13
CA PRO A 257 -24.71 2.84 16.98
C PRO A 257 -24.58 3.56 15.65
N LYS A 258 -24.51 4.89 15.67
CA LYS A 258 -24.41 5.73 14.45
C LYS A 258 -23.16 6.60 14.41
N TRP A 259 -22.38 6.62 15.47
CA TRP A 259 -21.23 7.51 15.60
C TRP A 259 -19.99 6.75 16.08
N LYS A 260 -18.86 7.07 15.51
CA LYS A 260 -17.56 6.64 16.02
C LYS A 260 -16.68 7.88 16.13
N LEU A 261 -16.17 8.10 17.34
CA LEU A 261 -15.27 9.20 17.67
C LEU A 261 -13.91 8.61 17.98
N THR A 262 -12.86 9.11 17.38
CA THR A 262 -11.48 8.69 17.65
C THR A 262 -10.65 9.93 17.90
N ILE A 263 -9.87 9.92 18.96
CA ILE A 263 -8.86 10.94 19.25
C ILE A 263 -7.57 10.25 19.68
N GLY A 264 -6.46 10.73 19.20
CA GLY A 264 -5.18 10.15 19.56
C GLY A 264 -4.02 11.13 19.38
N ASN A 265 -2.94 10.80 20.06
CA ASN A 265 -1.67 11.49 19.91
C ASN A 265 -0.53 10.48 19.92
N ARG A 266 0.51 10.74 19.15
CA ARG A 266 1.77 10.01 19.08
C ARG A 266 2.90 11.00 19.26
N ILE A 267 3.75 10.78 20.23
CA ILE A 267 4.95 11.56 20.49
C ILE A 267 6.12 10.76 19.92
N LEU A 268 6.82 11.38 18.97
CA LEU A 268 7.98 10.83 18.30
C LEU A 268 9.24 11.42 18.91
N PHE A 269 10.12 10.56 19.38
CA PHE A 269 11.46 10.92 19.83
C PHE A 269 12.43 10.36 18.81
N TYR A 270 13.18 11.20 18.13
CA TYR A 270 14.18 10.71 17.22
C TYR A 270 15.55 11.34 17.46
N HIS A 271 16.55 10.53 17.19
CA HIS A 271 17.94 10.91 17.26
C HIS A 271 18.64 10.37 16.04
N TYR A 272 19.38 11.23 15.33
CA TYR A 272 20.23 10.78 14.25
C TYR A 272 21.67 11.20 14.43
N LYS A 273 22.56 10.37 13.92
CA LYS A 273 23.99 10.61 13.83
C LYS A 273 24.42 10.44 12.38
N LEU A 274 24.97 11.50 11.81
CA LEU A 274 25.54 11.51 10.48
C LEU A 274 27.07 11.52 10.59
N MET A 275 27.74 10.65 9.83
CA MET A 275 29.19 10.61 9.68
C MET A 275 29.52 10.88 8.22
N ASP A 276 30.40 11.86 7.95
CA ASP A 276 30.85 12.21 6.62
C ASP A 276 32.32 12.67 6.68
N SER A 277 33.23 11.91 6.07
CA SER A 277 34.67 12.24 5.98
C SER A 277 35.28 12.56 7.35
N GLY A 278 34.94 11.78 8.38
CA GLY A 278 35.45 11.96 9.74
C GLY A 278 34.73 13.02 10.57
N ILE A 279 33.77 13.76 10.00
CA ILE A 279 32.94 14.74 10.73
C ILE A 279 31.68 14.06 11.22
N SER A 280 31.39 14.18 12.51
CA SER A 280 30.16 13.64 13.11
C SER A 280 29.18 14.78 13.43
N GLN A 281 27.96 14.67 12.87
CA GLN A 281 26.83 15.54 13.23
C GLN A 281 25.79 14.73 13.99
N LYS A 282 25.21 15.29 15.02
CA LYS A 282 24.14 14.67 15.82
C LYS A 282 22.98 15.64 15.93
N HIS A 283 21.77 15.11 15.83
CA HIS A 283 20.56 15.89 16.04
C HIS A 283 19.54 15.05 16.79
N SER A 284 18.79 15.67 17.68
CA SER A 284 17.70 15.04 18.42
C SER A 284 16.50 15.96 18.38
N ASN A 285 15.33 15.41 18.19
CA ASN A 285 14.11 16.19 18.21
C ASN A 285 12.93 15.38 18.76
N THR A 286 11.90 16.10 19.20
CA THR A 286 10.65 15.53 19.66
C THR A 286 9.51 16.17 18.87
N ARG A 287 8.64 15.34 18.32
CA ARG A 287 7.49 15.78 17.50
C ARG A 287 6.22 15.07 17.95
N ASP A 288 5.09 15.62 17.53
CA ASP A 288 3.79 15.03 17.81
C ASP A 288 2.98 14.83 16.52
N ASN A 289 2.28 13.71 16.46
CA ASN A 289 1.27 13.41 15.44
C ASN A 289 -0.08 13.27 16.16
N ALA A 290 -0.95 14.26 15.98
CA ALA A 290 -2.27 14.25 16.56
C ALA A 290 -3.33 13.86 15.52
N ASN A 291 -4.36 13.16 15.95
CA ASN A 291 -5.52 12.89 15.13
C ASN A 291 -6.82 13.04 15.90
N ALA A 292 -7.86 13.46 15.20
CA ALA A 292 -9.23 13.44 15.67
C ALA A 292 -10.13 13.09 14.48
N CYS A 293 -11.02 12.12 14.66
CA CYS A 293 -11.91 11.68 13.59
C CYS A 293 -13.30 11.41 14.13
N VAL A 294 -14.31 11.86 13.39
CA VAL A 294 -15.73 11.60 13.63
C VAL A 294 -16.27 10.89 12.40
N ILE A 295 -16.86 9.71 12.60
CA ILE A 295 -17.58 8.97 11.56
C ILE A 295 -19.04 8.91 11.98
N TYR A 296 -19.93 9.35 11.07
CA TYR A 296 -21.36 9.29 11.24
C TYR A 296 -22.00 8.37 10.19
N VAL A 297 -22.73 7.36 10.63
CA VAL A 297 -23.43 6.38 9.79
C VAL A 297 -24.93 6.49 10.07
N PRO A 298 -25.65 7.45 9.43
CA PRO A 298 -27.07 7.65 9.67
C PRO A 298 -27.92 6.39 9.37
N ASN A 299 -27.49 5.62 8.38
CA ASN A 299 -28.10 4.37 7.96
C ASN A 299 -27.04 3.49 7.23
N ASN A 300 -27.40 2.28 6.85
CA ASN A 300 -26.52 1.32 6.18
C ASN A 300 -26.09 1.70 4.73
N ARG A 301 -26.51 2.86 4.25
CA ARG A 301 -26.17 3.34 2.89
C ARG A 301 -25.25 4.55 2.90
N ASN A 302 -25.25 5.32 3.98
CA ASN A 302 -24.57 6.60 4.05
C ASN A 302 -23.54 6.60 5.17
N GLN A 303 -22.36 7.10 4.87
CA GLN A 303 -21.32 7.38 5.84
C GLN A 303 -20.72 8.76 5.57
N ILE A 304 -20.54 9.53 6.63
CA ILE A 304 -19.88 10.83 6.61
C ILE A 304 -18.70 10.73 7.58
N GLN A 305 -17.54 11.19 7.15
CA GLN A 305 -16.34 11.24 7.98
C GLN A 305 -15.77 12.67 7.96
N LEU A 306 -15.48 13.19 9.14
CA LEU A 306 -14.69 14.41 9.32
C LEU A 306 -13.48 14.07 10.15
N GLY A 307 -12.29 14.43 9.66
CA GLY A 307 -11.03 14.13 10.31
C GLY A 307 -10.08 15.31 10.33
N TYR A 308 -9.32 15.45 11.40
CA TYR A 308 -8.15 16.29 11.50
C TYR A 308 -6.95 15.40 11.79
N TYR A 309 -5.85 15.62 11.07
CA TYR A 309 -4.61 14.86 11.17
C TYR A 309 -3.45 15.82 11.14
N ARG A 310 -2.63 15.80 12.19
CA ARG A 310 -1.32 16.41 12.18
C ARG A 310 -0.28 15.31 11.96
N LYS A 311 0.50 15.46 10.92
CA LYS A 311 1.55 14.51 10.53
C LYS A 311 2.88 15.22 10.48
N TYR A 312 3.84 14.61 11.12
CA TYR A 312 5.23 14.95 10.97
C TYR A 312 5.85 14.09 9.87
N TYR A 313 6.43 14.75 8.88
CA TYR A 313 7.25 14.07 7.88
C TYR A 313 8.69 14.04 8.35
N ASN A 314 9.17 12.85 8.66
CA ASN A 314 10.58 12.62 8.87
C ASN A 314 11.25 12.44 7.50
N PRO A 315 12.11 13.36 7.07
CA PRO A 315 12.81 13.27 5.77
C PRO A 315 13.69 12.03 5.66
N TYR A 316 14.02 11.42 6.79
CA TYR A 316 14.70 10.15 6.86
C TYR A 316 14.04 9.02 6.08
N TYR A 317 12.71 8.94 6.10
CA TYR A 317 11.99 7.96 5.30
C TYR A 317 12.03 8.29 3.80
N LEU A 318 12.07 9.58 3.45
CA LEU A 318 12.26 10.00 2.07
C LEU A 318 13.65 9.57 1.55
N ALA A 319 14.69 9.72 2.37
CA ALA A 319 16.05 9.27 2.04
C ALA A 319 16.15 7.74 1.87
N LEU A 320 15.37 6.95 2.62
CA LEU A 320 15.23 5.50 2.42
C LEU A 320 14.61 5.14 1.06
N PHE A 321 13.63 5.90 0.60
CA PHE A 321 13.00 5.70 -0.71
C PHE A 321 13.88 6.20 -1.86
N MET A 322 14.62 7.28 -1.67
CA MET A 322 15.53 7.84 -2.68
C MET A 322 16.85 7.07 -2.80
N SER A 323 17.26 6.35 -1.76
CA SER A 323 18.56 5.66 -1.70
C SER A 323 18.66 4.38 -2.53
N VAL A 324 17.71 4.12 -3.42
CA VAL A 324 17.70 2.85 -4.17
C VAL A 324 18.81 2.78 -5.24
N ASN A 325 19.37 3.90 -5.74
CA ASN A 325 20.19 3.84 -6.95
C ASN A 325 21.56 4.51 -6.95
N SER A 326 22.01 5.19 -5.93
CA SER A 326 23.33 5.86 -5.78
C SER A 326 23.18 7.26 -5.19
N LEU A 327 23.88 7.58 -4.12
CA LEU A 327 23.98 8.95 -3.65
C LEU A 327 25.26 9.54 -4.23
N SER A 328 25.14 10.34 -5.28
CA SER A 328 26.17 11.28 -5.70
C SER A 328 26.44 12.31 -4.59
N ASP A 329 27.52 13.06 -4.67
CA ASP A 329 27.80 14.13 -3.70
C ASP A 329 26.69 15.19 -3.67
N GLU A 330 26.04 15.45 -4.80
CA GLU A 330 24.89 16.34 -4.92
C GLU A 330 23.65 15.77 -4.22
N GLU A 331 23.34 14.48 -4.42
CA GLU A 331 22.23 13.80 -3.75
C GLU A 331 22.45 13.69 -2.24
N TRP A 332 23.69 13.50 -1.79
CA TRP A 332 24.06 13.55 -0.38
C TRP A 332 23.88 14.95 0.21
N ALA A 333 24.22 16.01 -0.53
CA ALA A 333 23.97 17.39 -0.13
C ALA A 333 22.48 17.71 -0.07
N ILE A 334 21.69 17.19 -1.03
CA ILE A 334 20.23 17.25 -1.05
C ILE A 334 19.66 16.48 0.13
N ALA A 335 20.14 15.28 0.43
CA ALA A 335 19.73 14.50 1.59
C ALA A 335 20.01 15.23 2.91
N LYS A 336 21.13 15.96 3.01
CA LYS A 336 21.40 16.86 4.15
C LYS A 336 20.42 18.05 4.23
N GLY A 337 20.04 18.63 3.09
CA GLY A 337 19.06 19.72 3.01
C GLY A 337 17.62 19.27 3.20
N LEU A 338 17.28 18.05 2.78
CA LEU A 338 15.97 17.42 3.01
C LEU A 338 15.74 16.98 4.46
N LEU A 339 16.71 17.16 5.35
CA LEU A 339 16.55 17.00 6.80
C LEU A 339 15.71 18.16 7.41
N GLU A 340 15.17 19.05 6.60
CA GLU A 340 14.18 20.02 7.07
C GLU A 340 12.87 19.29 7.37
N GLU A 341 12.42 19.49 8.57
CA GLU A 341 11.29 18.81 9.18
C GLU A 341 10.00 19.52 8.78
N TRP A 342 9.02 18.77 8.27
CA TRP A 342 7.75 19.35 7.86
C TRP A 342 6.60 18.82 8.73
N ASN A 343 5.80 19.72 9.25
CA ASN A 343 4.49 19.38 9.80
C ASN A 343 3.42 19.65 8.73
N ILE A 344 2.54 18.69 8.54
CA ILE A 344 1.37 18.84 7.67
C ILE A 344 0.13 18.67 8.53
N ASN A 345 -0.73 19.67 8.52
CA ASN A 345 -2.07 19.60 9.09
C ASN A 345 -3.05 19.33 7.97
N GLN A 346 -3.81 18.24 8.09
CA GLN A 346 -4.83 17.84 7.12
C GLN A 346 -6.21 17.92 7.77
N VAL A 347 -7.14 18.59 7.11
CA VAL A 347 -8.57 18.48 7.40
C VAL A 347 -9.22 17.72 6.25
N LYS A 348 -9.91 16.63 6.56
CA LYS A 348 -10.52 15.74 5.59
C LYS A 348 -12.02 15.63 5.85
N LEU A 349 -12.83 15.79 4.80
CA LEU A 349 -14.25 15.48 4.78
C LEU A 349 -14.49 14.43 3.70
N ALA A 350 -15.10 13.31 4.07
CA ALA A 350 -15.46 12.25 3.14
C ALA A 350 -16.93 11.86 3.29
N TYR A 351 -17.58 11.57 2.17
CA TYR A 351 -18.93 11.04 2.09
C TYR A 351 -18.95 9.81 1.23
N THR A 352 -19.56 8.73 1.73
CA THR A 352 -19.76 7.48 0.99
C THR A 352 -21.25 7.15 0.98
N TYR A 353 -21.78 6.91 -0.23
CA TYR A 353 -23.11 6.35 -0.46
C TYR A 353 -22.96 4.97 -1.08
N SER A 354 -23.62 3.96 -0.51
CA SER A 354 -23.60 2.60 -1.06
C SER A 354 -25.01 1.99 -1.02
N LYS A 355 -25.50 1.58 -2.18
CA LYS A 355 -26.78 0.90 -2.32
C LYS A 355 -26.68 -0.20 -3.36
N GLN A 356 -26.76 -1.47 -2.92
CA GLN A 356 -26.73 -2.66 -3.80
C GLN A 356 -25.62 -2.61 -4.87
N LYS A 357 -25.95 -2.08 -6.05
CA LYS A 357 -25.12 -2.08 -7.25
C LYS A 357 -24.40 -0.76 -7.48
N LEU A 358 -24.62 0.26 -6.65
CA LEU A 358 -24.07 1.60 -6.80
C LEU A 358 -23.32 2.00 -5.54
N THR A 359 -22.07 2.43 -5.69
CA THR A 359 -21.30 3.11 -4.66
C THR A 359 -20.79 4.43 -5.21
N ILE A 360 -20.94 5.50 -4.43
CA ILE A 360 -20.41 6.85 -4.74
C ILE A 360 -19.60 7.28 -3.54
N GLN A 361 -18.43 7.83 -3.78
CA GLN A 361 -17.58 8.43 -2.77
C GLN A 361 -17.15 9.82 -3.23
N ALA A 362 -17.18 10.76 -2.30
CA ALA A 362 -16.62 12.09 -2.47
C ALA A 362 -15.76 12.41 -1.24
N GLU A 363 -14.56 12.85 -1.49
CA GLU A 363 -13.60 13.21 -0.45
C GLU A 363 -12.95 14.54 -0.78
N THR A 364 -12.84 15.42 0.19
CA THR A 364 -12.02 16.63 0.08
C THR A 364 -11.06 16.70 1.25
N SER A 365 -9.83 17.07 0.96
CA SER A 365 -8.75 17.23 1.93
C SER A 365 -8.09 18.58 1.71
N PHE A 366 -7.95 19.33 2.79
CA PHE A 366 -7.15 20.54 2.82
C PHE A 366 -5.88 20.28 3.62
N TYR A 367 -4.74 20.67 3.05
CA TYR A 367 -3.43 20.48 3.63
C TYR A 367 -2.78 21.85 3.91
N ALA A 368 -2.47 22.09 5.17
CA ALA A 368 -1.63 23.21 5.60
C ALA A 368 -0.23 22.69 5.91
N VAL A 369 0.73 23.11 5.10
CA VAL A 369 2.13 22.68 5.19
C VAL A 369 2.93 23.76 5.89
N GLU A 370 3.61 23.43 6.99
CA GLU A 370 4.51 24.32 7.69
C GLU A 370 5.69 24.66 6.75
N ASP A 371 5.97 25.93 6.57
CA ASP A 371 7.00 26.46 5.67
C ASP A 371 6.86 26.03 4.19
N GLY A 372 5.69 25.53 3.79
CA GLY A 372 5.38 25.08 2.46
C GLY A 372 4.12 25.67 1.85
N GLU A 373 3.78 25.16 0.68
CA GLU A 373 2.57 25.59 -0.03
C GLU A 373 1.35 24.77 0.43
N ASN A 374 0.30 25.47 0.85
CA ASN A 374 -0.98 24.83 1.16
C ASN A 374 -1.67 24.35 -0.12
N PHE A 375 -2.32 23.21 -0.05
CA PHE A 375 -3.04 22.64 -1.18
C PHE A 375 -4.35 21.96 -0.74
N MET A 376 -5.23 21.77 -1.71
CA MET A 376 -6.50 21.07 -1.54
C MET A 376 -6.62 19.98 -2.61
N GLU A 377 -7.15 18.85 -2.20
CA GLU A 377 -7.52 17.75 -3.07
C GLU A 377 -9.03 17.52 -2.98
N LEU A 378 -9.66 17.25 -4.11
CA LEU A 378 -11.03 16.77 -4.21
C LEU A 378 -11.04 15.51 -5.06
N ASP A 379 -11.50 14.43 -4.49
CA ASP A 379 -11.66 13.14 -5.15
C ASP A 379 -13.14 12.76 -5.20
N VAL A 380 -13.66 12.45 -6.37
CA VAL A 380 -15.02 11.96 -6.56
C VAL A 380 -14.97 10.70 -7.40
N SER A 381 -15.58 9.63 -6.92
CA SER A 381 -15.63 8.36 -7.62
C SER A 381 -17.00 7.70 -7.52
N ALA A 382 -17.34 6.93 -8.54
CA ALA A 382 -18.55 6.15 -8.59
C ALA A 382 -18.27 4.78 -9.21
N TYR A 383 -18.90 3.76 -8.66
CA TYR A 383 -18.90 2.41 -9.18
C TYR A 383 -20.32 1.89 -9.27
N TRP A 384 -20.66 1.34 -10.44
CA TRP A 384 -21.94 0.73 -10.69
C TRP A 384 -21.77 -0.62 -11.42
N ARG A 385 -22.52 -1.65 -11.00
CA ARG A 385 -22.42 -3.01 -11.54
C ARG A 385 -23.79 -3.58 -11.83
N THR A 386 -23.90 -4.30 -12.94
CA THR A 386 -25.02 -5.20 -13.32
C THR A 386 -24.49 -6.62 -13.51
N ASN A 387 -25.36 -7.54 -13.88
CA ASN A 387 -24.92 -8.92 -14.16
C ASN A 387 -24.07 -9.04 -15.45
N GLY A 388 -24.23 -8.11 -16.38
CA GLY A 388 -23.52 -8.16 -17.67
C GLY A 388 -22.40 -7.16 -17.80
N TRP A 389 -22.29 -6.16 -16.92
CA TRP A 389 -21.26 -5.15 -17.00
C TRP A 389 -21.12 -4.30 -15.74
N SER A 390 -19.98 -3.67 -15.60
CA SER A 390 -19.71 -2.69 -14.58
C SER A 390 -19.13 -1.42 -15.17
N LEU A 391 -19.34 -0.33 -14.46
CA LEU A 391 -18.83 0.98 -14.82
C LEU A 391 -18.19 1.61 -13.59
N LYS A 392 -16.94 2.04 -13.73
CA LYS A 392 -16.24 2.85 -12.75
C LYS A 392 -15.86 4.17 -13.40
N GLY A 393 -16.06 5.26 -12.67
CA GLY A 393 -15.67 6.59 -13.10
C GLY A 393 -15.25 7.43 -11.92
N GLY A 394 -14.47 8.47 -12.17
CA GLY A 394 -14.06 9.39 -11.12
C GLY A 394 -13.20 10.53 -11.63
N SER A 395 -12.99 11.49 -10.75
CA SER A 395 -12.11 12.63 -10.98
C SER A 395 -11.34 12.95 -9.71
N ASN A 396 -10.10 13.35 -9.90
CA ASN A 396 -9.26 13.94 -8.87
C ASN A 396 -8.93 15.37 -9.30
N LEU A 397 -9.12 16.32 -8.41
CA LEU A 397 -8.77 17.73 -8.59
C LEU A 397 -7.78 18.10 -7.50
N TYR A 398 -6.65 18.62 -7.92
CA TYR A 398 -5.65 19.23 -7.05
C TYR A 398 -5.59 20.73 -7.32
N THR A 399 -5.54 21.54 -6.26
CA THR A 399 -5.36 22.99 -6.37
C THR A 399 -4.45 23.51 -5.29
N SER A 400 -3.53 24.36 -5.68
CA SER A 400 -2.60 25.06 -4.82
C SER A 400 -2.32 26.46 -5.37
N LYS A 401 -1.47 27.23 -4.73
CA LYS A 401 -1.01 28.53 -5.23
C LYS A 401 -0.25 28.39 -6.55
N SER A 402 0.49 27.32 -6.73
CA SER A 402 1.30 27.02 -7.93
C SER A 402 0.43 26.63 -9.13
N GLY A 403 -0.82 26.21 -8.93
CA GLY A 403 -1.73 25.88 -10.01
C GLY A 403 -2.83 24.88 -9.65
N THR A 404 -3.64 24.62 -10.65
CA THR A 404 -4.73 23.64 -10.57
C THR A 404 -4.62 22.64 -11.69
N TYR A 405 -4.77 21.35 -11.37
CA TYR A 405 -4.83 20.29 -12.36
C TYR A 405 -5.85 19.22 -11.95
N ALA A 406 -6.29 18.44 -12.91
CA ALA A 406 -7.26 17.38 -12.68
C ALA A 406 -6.95 16.15 -13.53
N SER A 407 -7.40 15.00 -13.05
CA SER A 407 -7.50 13.77 -13.83
C SER A 407 -8.95 13.27 -13.82
N PHE A 408 -9.37 12.65 -14.94
CA PHE A 408 -10.69 12.06 -15.11
C PHE A 408 -10.53 10.61 -15.57
N ARG A 409 -11.23 9.71 -14.91
CA ARG A 409 -11.10 8.26 -15.13
C ARG A 409 -12.43 7.66 -15.50
N PHE A 410 -12.39 6.72 -16.45
CA PHE A 410 -13.54 5.98 -16.93
C PHE A 410 -13.13 4.54 -17.25
N ALA A 411 -13.79 3.56 -16.64
CA ALA A 411 -13.43 2.16 -16.78
C ALA A 411 -14.67 1.25 -16.85
N PRO A 412 -15.22 1.00 -18.05
CA PRO A 412 -16.24 0.00 -18.29
C PRO A 412 -15.65 -1.40 -18.35
N THR A 413 -16.40 -2.39 -17.86
CA THR A 413 -16.08 -3.81 -18.01
C THR A 413 -17.34 -4.59 -18.39
N ALA A 414 -17.25 -5.38 -19.44
CA ALA A 414 -18.31 -6.28 -19.90
C ALA A 414 -18.03 -7.72 -19.43
N TYR A 415 -19.03 -8.38 -18.90
CA TYR A 415 -19.03 -9.79 -18.51
C TYR A 415 -19.89 -10.55 -19.51
N LEU A 416 -19.24 -11.29 -20.40
CA LEU A 416 -19.89 -11.95 -21.51
C LEU A 416 -20.13 -13.45 -21.21
N PRO A 417 -21.04 -14.13 -21.95
CA PRO A 417 -21.20 -15.58 -21.83
C PRO A 417 -19.89 -16.34 -22.03
N TYR A 418 -19.86 -17.55 -21.50
CA TYR A 418 -18.69 -18.43 -21.56
C TYR A 418 -17.45 -17.89 -20.84
N GLU A 419 -17.65 -17.08 -19.76
CA GLU A 419 -16.58 -16.59 -18.89
C GLU A 419 -15.55 -15.69 -19.59
N TRP A 420 -16.02 -14.89 -20.56
CA TRP A 420 -15.25 -13.80 -21.13
C TRP A 420 -15.45 -12.51 -20.30
N GLN A 421 -14.36 -11.81 -20.07
CA GLN A 421 -14.39 -10.47 -19.48
C GLN A 421 -13.59 -9.53 -20.36
N ILE A 422 -14.17 -8.39 -20.74
CA ILE A 422 -13.52 -7.34 -21.52
C ILE A 422 -13.62 -6.04 -20.74
N GLY A 423 -12.49 -5.47 -20.41
CA GLY A 423 -12.37 -4.21 -19.68
C GLY A 423 -11.62 -3.17 -20.50
N MET A 424 -12.01 -1.92 -20.35
CA MET A 424 -11.26 -0.77 -20.86
C MET A 424 -11.10 0.24 -19.73
N GLN A 425 -9.95 0.90 -19.69
CA GLN A 425 -9.73 2.02 -18.79
C GLN A 425 -9.17 3.19 -19.59
N VAL A 426 -9.71 4.38 -19.34
CA VAL A 426 -9.21 5.62 -19.93
C VAL A 426 -9.01 6.62 -18.80
N VAL A 427 -7.86 7.30 -18.78
CA VAL A 427 -7.56 8.39 -17.86
C VAL A 427 -7.12 9.60 -18.68
N TYR A 428 -7.82 10.71 -18.49
CA TYR A 428 -7.45 11.99 -19.09
C TYR A 428 -6.79 12.90 -18.06
N TYR A 429 -5.66 13.50 -18.41
CA TYR A 429 -4.89 14.43 -17.58
C TYR A 429 -4.97 15.86 -18.16
N THR A 430 -5.33 16.83 -17.33
CA THR A 430 -5.30 18.25 -17.72
C THR A 430 -3.87 18.76 -17.95
N LYS A 431 -3.71 19.94 -18.56
CA LYS A 431 -2.42 20.43 -19.05
C LYS A 431 -1.32 20.50 -17.98
N ASN A 432 -1.63 20.90 -16.77
CA ASN A 432 -0.63 21.14 -15.72
C ASN A 432 -0.45 19.92 -14.79
N THR A 433 -0.94 18.75 -15.17
CA THR A 433 -0.74 17.53 -14.39
C THR A 433 0.73 17.09 -14.48
N PRO A 434 1.42 16.82 -13.36
CA PRO A 434 2.82 16.40 -13.37
C PRO A 434 3.09 15.21 -14.28
N ILE A 435 2.16 14.27 -14.32
CA ILE A 435 2.23 13.09 -15.20
C ILE A 435 2.23 13.50 -16.67
N ARG A 436 1.35 14.42 -17.07
CA ARG A 436 1.31 14.91 -18.46
C ARG A 436 2.58 15.68 -18.82
N GLU A 437 3.16 16.42 -17.90
CA GLU A 437 4.44 17.10 -18.10
C GLU A 437 5.59 16.11 -18.28
N LEU A 438 5.58 15.04 -17.48
CA LEU A 438 6.60 13.99 -17.54
C LEU A 438 6.48 13.14 -18.81
N THR A 439 5.26 12.71 -19.18
CA THR A 439 5.03 11.79 -20.29
C THR A 439 4.79 12.46 -21.63
N GLY A 440 4.30 13.70 -21.63
CA GLY A 440 3.83 14.41 -22.81
C GLY A 440 2.44 13.97 -23.32
N VAL A 441 1.84 12.94 -22.69
CA VAL A 441 0.58 12.31 -23.15
C VAL A 441 -0.60 12.75 -22.28
N PRO A 442 -1.67 13.31 -22.87
CA PRO A 442 -2.85 13.74 -22.11
C PRO A 442 -3.79 12.60 -21.74
N VAL A 443 -3.68 11.45 -22.38
CA VAL A 443 -4.61 10.32 -22.20
C VAL A 443 -3.85 9.03 -22.05
N TYR A 444 -4.12 8.31 -20.97
CA TYR A 444 -3.71 6.92 -20.77
C TYR A 444 -4.86 5.99 -21.13
N GLY A 445 -4.60 4.85 -21.74
CA GLY A 445 -5.60 3.83 -22.01
C GLY A 445 -5.07 2.42 -21.82
N CYS A 446 -5.92 1.58 -21.25
CA CYS A 446 -5.67 0.16 -21.10
C CYS A 446 -6.88 -0.64 -21.60
N LEU A 447 -6.64 -1.70 -22.36
CA LEU A 447 -7.64 -2.67 -22.76
C LEU A 447 -7.27 -4.03 -22.16
N SER A 448 -8.22 -4.70 -21.54
CA SER A 448 -8.02 -6.02 -20.96
C SER A 448 -9.05 -7.02 -21.52
N VAL A 449 -8.58 -8.21 -21.81
CA VAL A 449 -9.43 -9.33 -22.23
C VAL A 449 -9.01 -10.56 -21.42
N ASN A 450 -9.94 -11.11 -20.66
CA ASN A 450 -9.73 -12.31 -19.87
C ASN A 450 -10.69 -13.40 -20.27
N LYS A 451 -10.19 -14.64 -20.33
CA LYS A 451 -10.97 -15.84 -20.63
C LYS A 451 -10.63 -16.95 -19.65
N GLN A 452 -11.64 -17.45 -18.97
CA GLN A 452 -11.48 -18.65 -18.17
C GLN A 452 -11.89 -19.89 -18.96
N PHE A 453 -11.12 -20.96 -18.79
CA PHE A 453 -11.36 -22.28 -19.37
C PHE A 453 -11.56 -23.29 -18.24
N GLY A 454 -12.84 -23.59 -17.95
CA GLY A 454 -13.23 -24.42 -16.82
C GLY A 454 -12.78 -23.83 -15.48
N LYS A 455 -12.51 -24.68 -14.49
CA LYS A 455 -12.17 -24.22 -13.12
C LYS A 455 -10.66 -23.99 -12.88
N LYS A 456 -9.81 -24.37 -13.84
CA LYS A 456 -8.36 -24.47 -13.60
C LYS A 456 -7.51 -23.49 -14.41
N TRP A 457 -7.94 -23.10 -15.60
CA TRP A 457 -7.13 -22.27 -16.48
C TRP A 457 -7.73 -20.88 -16.67
N ASN A 458 -6.88 -19.87 -16.68
CA ASN A 458 -7.23 -18.50 -17.02
C ASN A 458 -6.18 -17.93 -17.98
N LEU A 459 -6.65 -17.34 -19.10
CA LEU A 459 -5.83 -16.61 -20.05
C LEU A 459 -6.25 -15.15 -20.06
N GLY A 460 -5.30 -14.25 -19.83
CA GLY A 460 -5.49 -12.80 -19.88
C GLY A 460 -4.60 -12.15 -20.92
N VAL A 461 -5.09 -11.11 -21.54
CA VAL A 461 -4.32 -10.21 -22.41
C VAL A 461 -4.66 -8.78 -22.02
N ASP A 462 -3.65 -8.00 -21.66
CA ASP A 462 -3.78 -6.59 -21.31
C ASP A 462 -2.90 -5.77 -22.27
N TRP A 463 -3.45 -4.71 -22.83
CA TRP A 463 -2.70 -3.73 -23.60
C TRP A 463 -2.67 -2.41 -22.83
N HIS A 464 -1.53 -2.10 -22.27
CA HIS A 464 -1.28 -0.90 -21.47
C HIS A 464 -0.81 0.25 -22.36
N ASP A 465 -1.20 1.45 -21.96
CA ASP A 465 -0.81 2.72 -22.60
C ASP A 465 -1.09 2.76 -24.10
N MET A 466 -2.23 2.20 -24.50
CA MET A 466 -2.61 2.01 -25.89
C MET A 466 -2.62 3.31 -26.70
N PHE A 467 -2.88 4.46 -26.07
CA PHE A 467 -2.92 5.75 -26.75
C PHE A 467 -1.53 6.35 -27.01
N ASP A 468 -0.51 5.92 -26.28
CA ASP A 468 0.87 6.33 -26.54
C ASP A 468 1.33 5.89 -27.94
N ALA A 469 0.88 4.74 -28.42
CA ALA A 469 1.16 4.24 -29.75
C ALA A 469 0.67 5.18 -30.88
N PHE A 470 -0.31 6.01 -30.59
CA PHE A 470 -0.93 6.93 -31.57
C PHE A 470 -0.59 8.42 -31.29
N CYS A 471 0.15 8.71 -30.20
CA CYS A 471 0.46 10.08 -29.81
C CYS A 471 1.84 10.50 -30.30
N SER A 472 1.88 11.40 -31.29
CA SER A 472 3.14 11.94 -31.84
C SER A 472 3.94 12.82 -30.86
N LYS A 473 3.34 13.19 -29.69
CA LYS A 473 3.95 14.02 -28.66
C LYS A 473 4.50 13.21 -27.48
N ALA A 474 4.32 11.89 -27.51
CA ALA A 474 4.87 11.02 -26.46
C ALA A 474 6.39 11.17 -26.40
N LYS A 475 6.92 11.44 -25.20
CA LYS A 475 8.38 11.56 -24.99
C LYS A 475 9.09 10.22 -25.04
N GLU A 476 8.35 9.13 -24.75
CA GLU A 476 8.84 7.76 -24.79
C GLU A 476 7.71 6.84 -25.27
N ASN A 477 8.06 5.80 -25.98
CA ASN A 477 7.10 4.78 -26.39
C ASN A 477 6.86 3.80 -25.22
N ARG A 478 5.69 3.87 -24.60
CA ARG A 478 5.34 3.15 -23.36
C ARG A 478 4.29 2.07 -23.52
N HIS A 479 3.69 1.94 -24.71
CA HIS A 479 2.69 0.90 -24.92
C HIS A 479 3.32 -0.49 -24.73
N ALA A 480 2.60 -1.35 -24.04
CA ALA A 480 3.03 -2.72 -23.77
C ALA A 480 1.82 -3.67 -23.78
N ALA A 481 2.00 -4.84 -24.33
CA ALA A 481 1.05 -5.94 -24.20
C ALA A 481 1.54 -6.93 -23.14
N ASN A 482 0.64 -7.38 -22.29
CA ASN A 482 0.88 -8.41 -21.29
C ASN A 482 0.01 -9.61 -21.63
N ILE A 483 0.60 -10.79 -21.70
CA ILE A 483 -0.10 -12.06 -21.85
C ILE A 483 0.12 -12.87 -20.59
N LYS A 484 -0.97 -13.32 -19.98
CA LYS A 484 -0.99 -14.03 -18.71
C LYS A 484 -1.63 -15.40 -18.87
N LEU A 485 -0.97 -16.44 -18.44
CA LEU A 485 -1.52 -17.78 -18.32
C LEU A 485 -1.39 -18.27 -16.88
N GLN A 486 -2.50 -18.71 -16.30
CA GLN A 486 -2.57 -19.21 -14.95
C GLN A 486 -3.18 -20.60 -14.88
N TYR A 487 -2.57 -21.49 -14.10
CA TYR A 487 -3.11 -22.81 -13.76
C TYR A 487 -3.29 -22.94 -12.24
N ARG A 488 -4.45 -23.48 -11.83
CA ARG A 488 -4.82 -23.71 -10.40
C ARG A 488 -4.82 -25.21 -10.09
N PHE A 489 -4.35 -25.57 -8.93
CA PHE A 489 -4.33 -26.95 -8.42
C PHE A 489 -4.95 -27.05 -7.01
#